data_3f0a5191df5506ebd0e894117341bb7e
#
_entry.id   3f0a5191df5506ebd0e894117341bb7e
#
_cell.length_a   1.000
_cell.length_b   1.000
_cell.length_c   1.000
_cell.angle_alpha   90.00
_cell.angle_beta   90.00
_cell.angle_gamma   90.00
#
_symmetry.space_group_name_H-M   'P 1'
#
loop_
_entity.id
_entity.type
_entity.pdbx_description
1 polymer ?
#
loop_
_entity_poly.entity_id
_entity_poly.type
_entity_poly.pdbx_seq_one_letter_code
_entity_poly.pdbx_strand_id
1 'polypeptide(L)'
;VLLSASFVSYVGSFSKKFRDRLIVNTMVPFLKKNNVPMSEACDPLVLLASPATVAEWGGQGLPADRVSIENAAISVTAERWPLMIDPQLQGIVWVKEKESNNNLQTTRLDNKKLLNTMEKCLEGGMSVMIENVQEALDAVLAPIIARQKIKKGHNFFVKVGDKEVEYQCVTTL
;
A
#
# COMPACT_ATOMS: atom_id res chain seq x y z
N VAL A 1 -2.05 -16.21 9.61
CA VAL A 1 -2.16 -14.83 10.07
C VAL A 1 -0.80 -14.23 10.35
N LEU A 2 -0.01 -14.71 11.35
CA LEU A 2 1.30 -14.13 11.71
C LEU A 2 2.29 -14.11 10.54
N LEU A 3 2.36 -15.17 9.75
CA LEU A 3 3.22 -15.24 8.58
C LEU A 3 2.83 -14.19 7.53
N SER A 4 1.53 -14.05 7.25
CA SER A 4 1.02 -13.07 6.28
C SER A 4 1.21 -11.63 6.78
N ALA A 5 1.01 -11.36 8.07
CA ALA A 5 1.27 -10.06 8.66
C ALA A 5 2.76 -9.68 8.57
N SER A 6 3.65 -10.62 8.86
CA SER A 6 5.10 -10.42 8.72
C SER A 6 5.51 -10.24 7.25
N PHE A 7 4.85 -10.95 6.34
CA PHE A 7 5.08 -10.81 4.91
C PHE A 7 4.74 -9.39 4.45
N VAL A 8 3.57 -8.88 4.78
CA VAL A 8 3.15 -7.51 4.40
C VAL A 8 4.08 -6.45 4.99
N SER A 9 4.47 -6.63 6.27
CA SER A 9 5.21 -5.59 6.99
C SER A 9 6.69 -5.49 6.63
N TYR A 10 7.33 -6.61 6.24
CA TYR A 10 8.80 -6.66 6.20
C TYR A 10 9.41 -7.11 4.87
N VAL A 11 8.68 -7.81 3.98
CA VAL A 11 9.34 -8.43 2.84
C VAL A 11 9.22 -7.66 1.51
N GLY A 12 8.43 -6.59 1.46
CA GLY A 12 8.16 -5.83 0.23
C GLY A 12 9.40 -5.35 -0.51
N SER A 13 10.44 -4.94 0.22
CA SER A 13 11.69 -4.42 -0.34
C SER A 13 12.68 -5.50 -0.83
N PHE A 14 12.39 -6.78 -0.58
CA PHE A 14 13.32 -7.86 -0.90
C PHE A 14 13.02 -8.52 -2.24
N SER A 15 14.07 -9.03 -2.90
CA SER A 15 13.94 -9.84 -4.10
C SER A 15 13.20 -11.15 -3.80
N LYS A 16 12.56 -11.74 -4.82
CA LYS A 16 11.82 -13.01 -4.70
C LYS A 16 12.63 -14.11 -4.03
N LYS A 17 13.87 -14.31 -4.47
CA LYS A 17 14.78 -15.32 -3.91
C LYS A 17 15.02 -15.12 -2.41
N PHE A 18 15.14 -13.87 -1.97
CA PHE A 18 15.34 -13.57 -0.55
C PHE A 18 14.06 -13.75 0.26
N ARG A 19 12.90 -13.36 -0.28
CA ARG A 19 11.58 -13.59 0.34
C ARG A 19 11.36 -15.07 0.61
N ASP A 20 11.60 -15.93 -0.40
CA ASP A 20 11.44 -17.38 -0.26
C ASP A 20 12.37 -17.96 0.82
N ARG A 21 13.63 -17.54 0.82
CA ARG A 21 14.59 -17.97 1.86
C ARG A 21 14.17 -17.50 3.26
N LEU A 22 13.73 -16.27 3.40
CA LEU A 22 13.30 -15.71 4.68
C LEU A 22 12.08 -16.47 5.23
N ILE A 23 11.10 -16.75 4.38
CA ILE A 23 9.91 -17.50 4.76
C ILE A 23 10.26 -18.92 5.14
N VAL A 24 10.91 -19.66 4.25
CA VAL A 24 11.15 -21.11 4.41
C VAL A 24 12.20 -21.40 5.46
N ASN A 25 13.29 -20.64 5.49
CA ASN A 25 14.46 -20.97 6.33
C ASN A 25 14.47 -20.23 7.68
N THR A 26 13.64 -19.20 7.84
CA THR A 26 13.64 -18.38 9.07
C THR A 26 12.28 -18.32 9.71
N MET A 27 11.27 -17.77 9.02
CA MET A 27 9.95 -17.52 9.64
C MET A 27 9.21 -18.81 9.99
N VAL A 28 9.13 -19.76 9.05
CA VAL A 28 8.44 -21.04 9.27
C VAL A 28 9.08 -21.87 10.37
N PRO A 29 10.42 -22.10 10.38
CA PRO A 29 11.07 -22.80 11.47
C PRO A 29 10.93 -22.11 12.84
N PHE A 30 11.00 -20.78 12.85
CA PHE A 30 10.79 -20.00 14.08
C PHE A 30 9.39 -20.20 14.66
N LEU A 31 8.35 -20.14 13.83
CA LEU A 31 6.97 -20.35 14.26
C LEU A 31 6.75 -21.78 14.76
N LYS A 32 7.30 -22.78 14.06
CA LYS A 32 7.26 -24.19 14.48
C LYS A 32 7.96 -24.40 15.83
N LYS A 33 9.12 -23.82 16.02
CA LYS A 33 9.89 -23.91 17.28
C LYS A 33 9.10 -23.34 18.47
N ASN A 34 8.28 -22.33 18.22
CA ASN A 34 7.46 -21.69 19.26
C ASN A 34 6.03 -22.30 19.34
N ASN A 35 5.80 -23.47 18.76
CA ASN A 35 4.53 -24.20 18.80
C ASN A 35 3.33 -23.38 18.28
N VAL A 36 3.56 -22.47 17.33
CA VAL A 36 2.48 -21.72 16.69
C VAL A 36 1.75 -22.63 15.70
N PRO A 37 0.42 -22.80 15.80
CA PRO A 37 -0.34 -23.62 14.87
C PRO A 37 -0.19 -23.10 13.44
N MET A 38 0.15 -23.99 12.51
CA MET A 38 0.37 -23.64 11.11
C MET A 38 -0.32 -24.64 10.19
N SER A 39 -0.82 -24.15 9.04
CA SER A 39 -1.28 -25.02 7.96
C SER A 39 -0.05 -25.61 7.22
N GLU A 40 -0.24 -26.76 6.56
CA GLU A 40 0.83 -27.40 5.80
C GLU A 40 1.32 -26.54 4.62
N ALA A 41 0.40 -25.85 3.94
CA ALA A 41 0.72 -24.89 2.89
C ALA A 41 1.02 -23.51 3.49
N CYS A 42 2.26 -23.29 3.92
CA CYS A 42 2.71 -22.03 4.53
C CYS A 42 2.89 -20.90 3.49
N ASP A 43 1.90 -20.67 2.64
CA ASP A 43 1.93 -19.58 1.67
C ASP A 43 1.22 -18.34 2.24
N PRO A 44 1.95 -17.22 2.49
CA PRO A 44 1.34 -16.01 3.02
C PRO A 44 0.28 -15.40 2.09
N LEU A 45 0.39 -15.62 0.79
CA LEU A 45 -0.52 -15.04 -0.21
C LEU A 45 -1.95 -15.59 -0.10
N VAL A 46 -2.12 -16.83 0.32
CA VAL A 46 -3.45 -17.48 0.44
C VAL A 46 -4.41 -16.71 1.34
N LEU A 47 -3.90 -16.03 2.36
CA LEU A 47 -4.71 -15.19 3.25
C LEU A 47 -4.83 -13.74 2.77
N LEU A 48 -3.96 -13.29 1.88
CA LEU A 48 -3.91 -11.90 1.45
C LEU A 48 -4.71 -11.64 0.16
N ALA A 49 -4.79 -12.64 -0.71
CA ALA A 49 -5.51 -12.53 -1.97
C ALA A 49 -6.18 -13.86 -2.35
N SER A 50 -7.46 -13.81 -2.61
CA SER A 50 -8.19 -14.96 -3.16
C SER A 50 -7.83 -15.17 -4.64
N PRO A 51 -8.03 -16.39 -5.19
CA PRO A 51 -7.85 -16.60 -6.63
C PRO A 51 -8.72 -15.68 -7.49
N ALA A 52 -9.93 -15.34 -7.04
CA ALA A 52 -10.81 -14.40 -7.72
C ALA A 52 -10.23 -13.00 -7.73
N THR A 53 -9.68 -12.52 -6.59
CA THR A 53 -9.00 -11.22 -6.48
C THR A 53 -7.78 -11.14 -7.40
N VAL A 54 -7.00 -12.22 -7.48
CA VAL A 54 -5.83 -12.28 -8.38
C VAL A 54 -6.25 -12.21 -9.84
N ALA A 55 -7.34 -12.91 -10.21
CA ALA A 55 -7.90 -12.86 -11.57
C ALA A 55 -8.42 -11.46 -11.93
N GLU A 56 -9.07 -10.78 -10.98
CA GLU A 56 -9.50 -9.38 -11.13
C GLU A 56 -8.31 -8.46 -11.39
N TRP A 57 -7.25 -8.56 -10.60
CA TRP A 57 -6.02 -7.78 -10.80
C TRP A 57 -5.39 -8.04 -12.18
N GLY A 58 -5.41 -9.29 -12.65
CA GLY A 58 -4.98 -9.64 -14.00
C GLY A 58 -5.82 -8.94 -15.08
N GLY A 59 -7.14 -8.85 -14.90
CA GLY A 59 -8.05 -8.09 -15.75
C GLY A 59 -7.79 -6.59 -15.74
N GLN A 60 -7.28 -6.06 -14.63
CA GLN A 60 -6.87 -4.65 -14.47
C GLN A 60 -5.45 -4.36 -15.00
N GLY A 61 -4.77 -5.35 -15.60
CA GLY A 61 -3.46 -5.18 -16.22
C GLY A 61 -2.27 -5.51 -15.34
N LEU A 62 -2.47 -6.12 -14.16
CA LEU A 62 -1.35 -6.60 -13.35
C LEU A 62 -0.68 -7.80 -14.03
N PRO A 63 0.66 -7.84 -14.16
CA PRO A 63 1.36 -9.02 -14.67
C PRO A 63 1.08 -10.27 -13.82
N ALA A 64 0.90 -11.40 -14.50
CA ALA A 64 0.52 -12.68 -13.86
C ALA A 64 1.67 -13.39 -13.14
N ASP A 65 2.84 -12.77 -13.05
CA ASP A 65 3.97 -13.33 -12.33
C ASP A 65 3.79 -13.24 -10.81
N ARG A 66 4.41 -14.18 -10.11
CA ARG A 66 4.29 -14.30 -8.65
C ARG A 66 4.71 -13.05 -7.89
N VAL A 67 5.75 -12.34 -8.35
CA VAL A 67 6.29 -11.15 -7.67
C VAL A 67 5.30 -10.00 -7.77
N SER A 68 4.72 -9.79 -8.95
CA SER A 68 3.70 -8.77 -9.17
C SER A 68 2.47 -9.00 -8.30
N ILE A 69 2.00 -10.23 -8.21
CA ILE A 69 0.86 -10.61 -7.35
C ILE A 69 1.21 -10.39 -5.87
N GLU A 70 2.39 -10.79 -5.42
CA GLU A 70 2.85 -10.56 -4.05
C GLU A 70 2.94 -9.07 -3.71
N ASN A 71 3.51 -8.26 -4.61
CA ASN A 71 3.61 -6.82 -4.45
C ASN A 71 2.24 -6.13 -4.41
N ALA A 72 1.32 -6.56 -5.27
CA ALA A 72 -0.06 -6.09 -5.26
C ALA A 72 -0.75 -6.42 -3.94
N ALA A 73 -0.63 -7.67 -3.46
CA ALA A 73 -1.19 -8.09 -2.18
C ALA A 73 -0.63 -7.27 -1.01
N ILE A 74 0.68 -7.01 -0.99
CA ILE A 74 1.33 -6.15 0.01
C ILE A 74 0.76 -4.73 -0.08
N SER A 75 0.68 -4.15 -1.27
CA SER A 75 0.22 -2.78 -1.49
C SER A 75 -1.22 -2.56 -1.03
N VAL A 76 -2.10 -3.54 -1.30
CA VAL A 76 -3.52 -3.46 -0.94
C VAL A 76 -3.77 -3.69 0.56
N THR A 77 -2.95 -4.52 1.20
CA THR A 77 -3.14 -4.88 2.62
C THR A 77 -2.27 -4.11 3.59
N ALA A 78 -1.30 -3.34 3.10
CA ALA A 78 -0.42 -2.55 3.95
C ALA A 78 -1.21 -1.47 4.70
N GLU A 79 -0.96 -1.33 5.99
CA GLU A 79 -1.54 -0.27 6.81
C GLU A 79 -0.93 1.11 6.50
N ARG A 80 0.32 1.13 6.05
CA ARG A 80 1.04 2.34 5.62
C ARG A 80 0.80 2.60 4.14
N TRP A 81 1.01 3.84 3.71
CA TRP A 81 0.98 4.21 2.30
C TRP A 81 2.06 3.43 1.54
N PRO A 82 1.70 2.66 0.52
CA PRO A 82 2.69 1.88 -0.23
C PRO A 82 3.58 2.78 -1.09
N LEU A 83 4.88 2.53 -1.08
CA LEU A 83 5.83 3.10 -2.02
C LEU A 83 6.09 2.07 -3.12
N MET A 84 5.72 2.41 -4.35
CA MET A 84 5.91 1.55 -5.51
C MET A 84 7.15 1.97 -6.30
N ILE A 85 8.08 1.03 -6.46
CA ILE A 85 9.26 1.19 -7.33
C ILE A 85 8.98 0.40 -8.60
N ASP A 86 8.63 1.11 -9.67
CA ASP A 86 8.10 0.53 -10.90
C ASP A 86 8.86 1.04 -12.15
N PRO A 87 10.06 0.53 -12.40
CA PRO A 87 10.88 0.98 -13.53
C PRO A 87 10.28 0.62 -14.90
N GLN A 88 9.38 -0.35 -14.96
CA GLN A 88 8.73 -0.80 -16.20
C GLN A 88 7.35 -0.17 -16.43
N LEU A 89 6.86 0.62 -15.48
CA LEU A 89 5.57 1.31 -15.51
C LEU A 89 4.35 0.36 -15.64
N GLN A 90 4.49 -0.88 -15.19
CA GLN A 90 3.40 -1.87 -15.20
C GLN A 90 2.48 -1.72 -13.98
N GLY A 91 3.07 -1.48 -12.83
CA GLY A 91 2.33 -1.27 -11.58
C GLY A 91 1.49 0.01 -11.62
N ILE A 92 1.99 1.09 -12.21
CA ILE A 92 1.25 2.34 -12.34
C ILE A 92 -0.01 2.17 -13.22
N VAL A 93 0.06 1.36 -14.27
CA VAL A 93 -1.10 1.06 -15.12
C VAL A 93 -2.16 0.32 -14.31
N TRP A 94 -1.75 -0.71 -13.58
CA TRP A 94 -2.64 -1.47 -12.71
C TRP A 94 -3.30 -0.60 -11.62
N VAL A 95 -2.54 0.25 -10.93
CA VAL A 95 -3.09 1.15 -9.90
C VAL A 95 -4.10 2.12 -10.48
N LYS A 96 -3.83 2.70 -11.66
CA LYS A 96 -4.76 3.61 -12.34
C LYS A 96 -6.08 2.94 -12.68
N GLU A 97 -6.03 1.70 -13.17
CA GLU A 97 -7.23 0.94 -13.50
C GLU A 97 -7.99 0.53 -12.24
N LYS A 98 -7.31 0.01 -11.24
CA LYS A 98 -7.89 -0.40 -9.96
C LYS A 98 -8.61 0.74 -9.25
N GLU A 99 -8.00 1.93 -9.23
CA GLU A 99 -8.53 3.10 -8.52
C GLU A 99 -9.39 4.02 -9.41
N SER A 100 -9.68 3.61 -10.65
CA SER A 100 -10.50 4.40 -11.58
C SER A 100 -11.86 4.79 -11.01
N ASN A 101 -12.50 3.87 -10.30
CA ASN A 101 -13.80 4.10 -9.65
C ASN A 101 -13.73 5.00 -8.39
N ASN A 102 -12.54 5.22 -7.84
CA ASN A 102 -12.29 6.03 -6.63
C ASN A 102 -11.85 7.46 -6.98
N ASN A 103 -12.08 7.90 -8.21
CA ASN A 103 -11.70 9.22 -8.71
C ASN A 103 -10.21 9.54 -8.47
N LEU A 104 -9.33 8.60 -8.78
CA LEU A 104 -7.89 8.73 -8.59
C LEU A 104 -7.35 10.04 -9.15
N GLN A 105 -6.72 10.83 -8.30
CA GLN A 105 -5.99 12.03 -8.68
C GLN A 105 -4.49 11.74 -8.72
N THR A 106 -3.87 12.08 -9.83
CA THR A 106 -2.42 11.92 -10.00
C THR A 106 -1.74 13.27 -9.88
N THR A 107 -0.71 13.37 -9.07
CA THR A 107 0.07 14.60 -8.86
C THR A 107 1.56 14.29 -8.73
N ARG A 108 2.39 15.33 -8.68
CA ARG A 108 3.85 15.23 -8.52
C ARG A 108 4.29 16.18 -7.41
N LEU A 109 5.42 15.89 -6.77
CA LEU A 109 5.94 16.71 -5.67
C LEU A 109 6.28 18.15 -6.09
N ASP A 110 6.70 18.34 -7.34
CA ASP A 110 7.04 19.65 -7.90
C ASP A 110 5.81 20.49 -8.32
N ASN A 111 4.61 19.94 -8.22
CA ASN A 111 3.39 20.61 -8.62
C ASN A 111 2.98 21.68 -7.60
N LYS A 112 2.92 22.94 -8.02
CA LYS A 112 2.46 24.06 -7.18
C LYS A 112 1.04 23.89 -6.60
N LYS A 113 0.22 23.04 -7.22
CA LYS A 113 -1.14 22.72 -6.77
C LYS A 113 -1.23 21.48 -5.88
N LEU A 114 -0.08 20.87 -5.53
CA LEU A 114 -0.03 19.64 -4.74
C LEU A 114 -0.91 19.72 -3.49
N LEU A 115 -0.73 20.74 -2.67
CA LEU A 115 -1.49 20.90 -1.42
C LEU A 115 -2.99 21.05 -1.66
N ASN A 116 -3.39 21.85 -2.65
CA ASN A 116 -4.81 21.99 -2.99
C ASN A 116 -5.42 20.68 -3.50
N THR A 117 -4.66 19.88 -4.24
CA THR A 117 -5.10 18.56 -4.68
C THR A 117 -5.26 17.63 -3.48
N MET A 118 -4.29 17.62 -2.57
CA MET A 118 -4.35 16.81 -1.35
C MET A 118 -5.54 17.20 -0.45
N GLU A 119 -5.78 18.51 -0.26
CA GLU A 119 -6.93 19.02 0.50
C GLU A 119 -8.25 18.47 -0.07
N LYS A 120 -8.48 18.67 -1.38
CA LYS A 120 -9.69 18.19 -2.06
C LYS A 120 -9.88 16.68 -1.97
N CYS A 121 -8.79 15.93 -2.10
CA CYS A 121 -8.87 14.47 -2.05
C CYS A 121 -9.16 13.97 -0.64
N LEU A 122 -8.59 14.59 0.39
CA LEU A 122 -8.87 14.25 1.78
C LEU A 122 -10.32 14.55 2.16
N GLU A 123 -10.84 15.71 1.74
CA GLU A 123 -12.25 16.11 1.97
C GLU A 123 -13.23 15.24 1.19
N GLY A 124 -12.90 14.90 -0.05
CA GLY A 124 -13.78 14.15 -0.95
C GLY A 124 -13.66 12.64 -0.84
N GLY A 125 -12.71 12.12 -0.02
CA GLY A 125 -12.47 10.68 0.06
C GLY A 125 -11.94 10.08 -1.24
N MET A 126 -11.18 10.84 -2.04
CA MET A 126 -10.63 10.39 -3.32
C MET A 126 -9.23 9.80 -3.16
N SER A 127 -8.89 8.82 -4.00
CA SER A 127 -7.54 8.26 -4.04
C SER A 127 -6.53 9.25 -4.65
N VAL A 128 -5.32 9.29 -4.10
CA VAL A 128 -4.22 10.14 -4.60
C VAL A 128 -3.00 9.31 -4.89
N MET A 129 -2.41 9.51 -6.06
CA MET A 129 -1.13 8.95 -6.43
C MET A 129 -0.11 10.07 -6.66
N ILE A 130 0.99 10.02 -5.94
CA ILE A 130 2.12 10.95 -6.11
C ILE A 130 3.16 10.25 -6.97
N GLU A 131 3.35 10.75 -8.19
CA GLU A 131 4.33 10.21 -9.13
C GLU A 131 5.72 10.84 -8.93
N ASN A 132 6.77 10.09 -9.28
CA ASN A 132 8.17 10.53 -9.26
C ASN A 132 8.60 11.07 -7.89
N VAL A 133 8.29 10.31 -6.86
CA VAL A 133 8.75 10.60 -5.50
C VAL A 133 10.27 10.54 -5.46
N GLN A 134 10.90 11.62 -5.00
CA GLN A 134 12.34 11.70 -4.84
C GLN A 134 12.77 11.15 -3.47
N GLU A 135 14.08 11.09 -3.24
CA GLU A 135 14.67 10.59 -2.01
C GLU A 135 14.21 11.38 -0.76
N ALA A 136 13.98 12.69 -0.92
CA ALA A 136 13.47 13.54 0.15
C ALA A 136 12.00 13.91 -0.12
N LEU A 137 11.16 13.70 0.89
CA LEU A 137 9.76 14.14 0.89
C LEU A 137 9.66 15.51 1.56
N ASP A 138 8.76 16.36 1.04
CA ASP A 138 8.48 17.66 1.66
C ASP A 138 7.89 17.45 3.07
N ALA A 139 8.44 18.18 4.05
CA ALA A 139 7.98 18.13 5.44
C ALA A 139 6.49 18.44 5.60
N VAL A 140 5.91 19.18 4.67
CA VAL A 140 4.48 19.51 4.62
C VAL A 140 3.60 18.26 4.46
N LEU A 141 4.11 17.21 3.81
CA LEU A 141 3.40 15.94 3.64
C LEU A 141 3.59 14.98 4.83
N ALA A 142 4.50 15.27 5.75
CA ALA A 142 4.81 14.37 6.86
C ALA A 142 3.58 14.01 7.73
N PRO A 143 2.66 14.91 8.08
CA PRO A 143 1.47 14.57 8.84
C PRO A 143 0.52 13.62 8.08
N ILE A 144 0.42 13.77 6.76
CA ILE A 144 -0.41 12.93 5.90
C ILE A 144 0.21 11.54 5.82
N ILE A 145 1.51 11.45 5.54
CA ILE A 145 2.26 10.20 5.43
C ILE A 145 2.24 9.42 6.74
N ALA A 146 2.41 10.13 7.87
CA ALA A 146 2.36 9.54 9.19
C ALA A 146 0.92 9.26 9.69
N ARG A 147 -0.10 9.59 8.88
CA ARG A 147 -1.53 9.47 9.26
C ARG A 147 -1.83 10.11 10.61
N GLN A 148 -1.26 11.28 10.88
CA GLN A 148 -1.47 12.02 12.12
C GLN A 148 -2.87 12.59 12.17
N LYS A 149 -3.80 11.84 12.76
CA LYS A 149 -5.20 12.22 12.88
C LYS A 149 -5.42 13.04 14.15
N ILE A 150 -6.01 14.22 14.00
CA ILE A 150 -6.44 15.10 15.09
C ILE A 150 -7.94 14.87 15.26
N LYS A 151 -8.36 14.38 16.42
CA LYS A 151 -9.79 14.19 16.71
C LYS A 151 -10.39 15.49 17.22
N LYS A 152 -11.44 15.97 16.53
CA LYS A 152 -12.24 17.12 16.96
C LYS A 152 -13.73 16.72 16.95
N GLY A 153 -14.29 16.50 18.13
CA GLY A 153 -15.65 15.98 18.25
C GLY A 153 -15.78 14.57 17.68
N HIS A 154 -16.64 14.42 16.69
CA HIS A 154 -16.87 13.15 15.99
C HIS A 154 -15.98 12.97 14.74
N ASN A 155 -15.34 14.03 14.27
CA ASN A 155 -14.60 14.04 13.02
C ASN A 155 -13.08 13.97 13.26
N PHE A 156 -12.37 13.43 12.27
CA PHE A 156 -10.92 13.41 12.25
C PHE A 156 -10.38 14.41 11.23
N PHE A 157 -9.31 15.09 11.59
CA PHE A 157 -8.62 16.06 10.76
C PHE A 157 -7.16 15.68 10.58
N VAL A 158 -6.58 16.07 9.46
CA VAL A 158 -5.14 15.95 9.19
C VAL A 158 -4.62 17.32 8.81
N LYS A 159 -3.42 17.64 9.29
CA LYS A 159 -2.76 18.90 8.94
C LYS A 159 -2.17 18.82 7.54
N VAL A 160 -2.55 19.77 6.68
CA VAL A 160 -2.04 19.92 5.31
C VAL A 160 -1.50 21.35 5.18
N GLY A 161 -0.19 21.51 5.25
CA GLY A 161 0.42 22.85 5.36
C GLY A 161 -0.04 23.54 6.65
N ASP A 162 -0.64 24.72 6.50
CA ASP A 162 -1.14 25.52 7.63
C ASP A 162 -2.61 25.26 7.96
N LYS A 163 -3.28 24.41 7.18
CA LYS A 163 -4.70 24.10 7.34
C LYS A 163 -4.90 22.74 7.98
N GLU A 164 -6.01 22.60 8.70
CA GLU A 164 -6.54 21.32 9.12
C GLU A 164 -7.70 20.93 8.23
N VAL A 165 -7.55 19.82 7.55
CA VAL A 165 -8.52 19.31 6.57
C VAL A 165 -9.25 18.12 7.17
N GLU A 166 -10.55 18.05 7.02
CA GLU A 166 -11.34 16.92 7.48
C GLU A 166 -10.93 15.67 6.71
N TYR A 167 -10.64 14.62 7.45
CA TYR A 167 -10.20 13.35 6.88
C TYR A 167 -11.39 12.41 6.81
N GLN A 168 -12.00 12.33 5.66
CA GLN A 168 -12.93 11.24 5.36
C GLN A 168 -12.10 10.00 5.07
N CYS A 169 -12.34 8.94 5.85
CA CYS A 169 -11.59 7.70 5.77
C CYS A 169 -11.71 7.12 4.35
N VAL A 170 -10.70 7.36 3.53
CA VAL A 170 -10.55 6.65 2.27
C VAL A 170 -9.92 5.32 2.59
N THR A 171 -10.59 4.27 2.20
CA THR A 171 -9.99 2.95 2.15
C THR A 171 -8.85 3.02 1.14
N THR A 172 -7.69 3.17 1.68
CA THR A 172 -6.38 2.79 1.17
C THR A 172 -6.16 2.45 -0.30
N LEU A 173 -5.34 3.21 -0.90
CA LEU A 173 -4.06 2.73 -1.42
C LEU A 173 -3.01 3.76 -1.11
#